data_cee7e96fa2a6e9f10636b007649bff6a
#
_entry.id   cee7e96fa2a6e9f10636b007649bff6a
#
_cell.length_a   1.000
_cell.length_b   1.000
_cell.length_c   1.000
_cell.angle_alpha   90.00
_cell.angle_beta   90.00
_cell.angle_gamma   90.00
#
_symmetry.space_group_name_H-M   'P 1'
#
loop_
_entity.id
_entity.type
_entity.pdbx_description
1 polymer ?
#
loop_
_entity_poly.entity_id
_entity_poly.type
_entity_poly.pdbx_seq_one_letter_code
_entity_poly.pdbx_strand_id
1 'polypeptide(L)'
;MRFVIVTGMSGAGKSSVLKMLEDAGYFCVDNLPVPLFLKFAEISWHEENMMSKVALGIDIRSRNHLNMLEDVLKSVRDEGYDYEILFMDCKDDKLIKRYKETRRNHPLAAGGRIETAIAEERQRLSFLKKQSDYIIDTSNLLIRDLKKEIQHIFVEDKDYSNFYITLLSFGFKYGIPADADLVFDVRFLPNPYYVDELKHQTGNDKPVYDYVMKSEDAGIFLKQLYDMLVFLIPRYIAEGKNQLVVAIGCTGGKHRSVTITNALYEKMKDLEYSIKAEHRDVDRDGQHKSSQVR
;
A
#
# COMPACT_ATOMS: atom_id res chain seq x y z
N MET A 1 20.04 -19.29 1.05
CA MET A 1 19.89 -18.47 -0.18
C MET A 1 18.58 -17.71 -0.13
N ARG A 2 18.50 -16.44 -0.59
CA ARG A 2 17.24 -15.69 -0.70
C ARG A 2 16.88 -15.51 -2.19
N PHE A 3 15.76 -16.06 -2.63
CA PHE A 3 15.32 -16.05 -4.02
C PHE A 3 14.01 -15.27 -4.14
N VAL A 4 14.03 -14.15 -4.86
CA VAL A 4 12.89 -13.22 -4.97
C VAL A 4 12.37 -13.18 -6.40
N ILE A 5 11.08 -13.41 -6.58
CA ILE A 5 10.37 -13.24 -7.86
C ILE A 5 9.70 -11.87 -7.87
N VAL A 6 10.17 -10.97 -8.73
CA VAL A 6 9.60 -9.63 -8.92
C VAL A 6 8.60 -9.68 -10.08
N THR A 7 7.32 -9.55 -9.77
CA THR A 7 6.24 -9.57 -10.76
C THR A 7 5.25 -8.43 -10.52
N GLY A 8 4.15 -8.37 -11.26
CA GLY A 8 3.10 -7.36 -11.08
C GLY A 8 2.80 -6.56 -12.34
N MET A 9 1.96 -5.55 -12.18
CA MET A 9 1.40 -4.77 -13.29
C MET A 9 2.49 -4.09 -14.15
N SER A 10 2.32 -4.12 -15.46
CA SER A 10 3.18 -3.41 -16.39
C SER A 10 3.09 -1.91 -16.16
N GLY A 11 4.25 -1.25 -15.97
CA GLY A 11 4.30 0.17 -15.58
C GLY A 11 4.25 0.41 -14.06
N ALA A 12 4.14 -0.63 -13.21
CA ALA A 12 4.14 -0.48 -11.75
C ALA A 12 5.54 -0.30 -11.14
N GLY A 13 6.63 -0.41 -11.92
CA GLY A 13 7.98 -0.12 -11.43
C GLY A 13 8.88 -1.34 -11.22
N LYS A 14 8.56 -2.53 -11.74
CA LYS A 14 9.38 -3.75 -11.64
C LYS A 14 10.86 -3.54 -11.96
N SER A 15 11.17 -2.91 -13.09
CA SER A 15 12.57 -2.67 -13.48
C SER A 15 13.31 -1.71 -12.54
N SER A 16 12.60 -0.79 -11.88
CA SER A 16 13.19 0.07 -10.85
C SER A 16 13.54 -0.74 -9.60
N VAL A 17 12.66 -1.66 -9.22
CA VAL A 17 12.88 -2.56 -8.08
C VAL A 17 14.04 -3.51 -8.34
N LEU A 18 14.14 -4.11 -9.53
CA LEU A 18 15.28 -4.97 -9.90
C LEU A 18 16.61 -4.22 -9.78
N LYS A 19 16.69 -2.96 -10.25
CA LYS A 19 17.88 -2.13 -10.06
C LYS A 19 18.20 -1.86 -8.58
N MET A 20 17.18 -1.61 -7.75
CA MET A 20 17.37 -1.41 -6.32
C MET A 20 17.86 -2.67 -5.61
N LEU A 21 17.38 -3.84 -6.03
CA LEU A 21 17.85 -5.14 -5.53
C LEU A 21 19.28 -5.44 -6.02
N GLU A 22 19.62 -5.09 -7.26
CA GLU A 22 20.98 -5.18 -7.77
C GLU A 22 21.95 -4.32 -6.95
N ASP A 23 21.58 -3.06 -6.65
CA ASP A 23 22.31 -2.17 -5.75
C ASP A 23 22.46 -2.76 -4.31
N ALA A 24 21.52 -3.62 -3.89
CA ALA A 24 21.54 -4.33 -2.62
C ALA A 24 22.30 -5.67 -2.64
N GLY A 25 22.97 -5.98 -3.75
CA GLY A 25 23.80 -7.17 -3.91
C GLY A 25 23.06 -8.42 -4.36
N TYR A 26 21.84 -8.28 -4.90
CA TYR A 26 21.13 -9.40 -5.56
C TYR A 26 21.67 -9.61 -6.98
N PHE A 27 21.81 -10.87 -7.38
CA PHE A 27 21.97 -11.23 -8.79
C PHE A 27 20.61 -11.13 -9.48
N CYS A 28 20.45 -10.15 -10.36
CA CYS A 28 19.17 -9.83 -10.97
C CYS A 28 19.07 -10.34 -12.43
N VAL A 29 17.98 -11.04 -12.74
CA VAL A 29 17.64 -11.44 -14.12
C VAL A 29 16.27 -10.87 -14.46
N ASP A 30 16.18 -10.01 -15.47
CA ASP A 30 14.90 -9.45 -15.93
C ASP A 30 14.36 -10.27 -17.11
N ASN A 31 13.05 -10.52 -17.10
CA ASN A 31 12.30 -11.15 -18.19
C ASN A 31 12.80 -12.56 -18.59
N LEU A 32 13.13 -13.41 -17.59
CA LEU A 32 13.47 -14.81 -17.86
C LEU A 32 12.25 -15.55 -18.45
N PRO A 33 12.40 -16.30 -19.56
CA PRO A 33 11.33 -17.15 -20.07
C PRO A 33 10.91 -18.21 -19.06
N VAL A 34 9.59 -18.35 -18.82
CA VAL A 34 9.02 -19.28 -17.83
C VAL A 34 9.58 -20.71 -17.93
N PRO A 35 9.77 -21.31 -19.14
CA PRO A 35 10.34 -22.66 -19.24
C PRO A 35 11.77 -22.81 -18.71
N LEU A 36 12.52 -21.71 -18.57
CA LEU A 36 13.89 -21.73 -18.04
C LEU A 36 13.94 -21.53 -16.51
N PHE A 37 12.80 -21.19 -15.90
CA PHE A 37 12.75 -20.82 -14.49
C PHE A 37 13.22 -21.95 -13.56
N LEU A 38 12.69 -23.16 -13.73
CA LEU A 38 13.08 -24.31 -12.89
C LEU A 38 14.58 -24.60 -13.01
N LYS A 39 15.10 -24.59 -14.23
CA LYS A 39 16.53 -24.83 -14.48
C LYS A 39 17.43 -23.73 -13.89
N PHE A 40 16.96 -22.49 -13.95
CA PHE A 40 17.67 -21.38 -13.34
C PHE A 40 17.65 -21.47 -11.80
N ALA A 41 16.52 -21.83 -11.21
CA ALA A 41 16.41 -22.08 -9.78
C ALA A 41 17.40 -23.17 -9.34
N GLU A 42 17.39 -24.34 -10.02
CA GLU A 42 18.30 -25.47 -9.77
C GLU A 42 19.78 -25.00 -9.78
N ILE A 43 20.22 -24.32 -10.84
CA ILE A 43 21.59 -23.80 -10.95
C ILE A 43 21.92 -22.86 -9.82
N SER A 44 21.02 -21.92 -9.50
CA SER A 44 21.23 -20.91 -8.46
C SER A 44 21.36 -21.53 -7.05
N TRP A 45 20.62 -22.60 -6.76
CA TRP A 45 20.70 -23.31 -5.48
C TRP A 45 21.96 -24.17 -5.34
N HIS A 46 22.44 -24.75 -6.43
CA HIS A 46 23.68 -25.55 -6.40
C HIS A 46 24.95 -24.69 -6.32
N GLU A 47 24.90 -23.45 -6.72
CA GLU A 47 26.02 -22.50 -6.67
C GLU A 47 25.91 -21.50 -5.47
N GLU A 48 25.44 -21.96 -4.32
CA GLU A 48 25.20 -21.14 -3.11
C GLU A 48 26.38 -20.22 -2.73
N ASN A 49 27.61 -20.61 -3.01
CA ASN A 49 28.80 -19.82 -2.73
C ASN A 49 28.97 -18.58 -3.67
N MET A 50 28.29 -18.57 -4.83
CA MET A 50 28.35 -17.46 -5.78
C MET A 50 27.09 -16.61 -5.83
N MET A 51 25.92 -17.16 -5.43
CA MET A 51 24.62 -16.49 -5.56
C MET A 51 23.77 -16.62 -4.28
N SER A 52 24.18 -15.95 -3.20
CA SER A 52 23.43 -15.98 -1.94
C SER A 52 22.07 -15.24 -2.01
N LYS A 53 21.92 -14.29 -2.96
CA LYS A 53 20.72 -13.47 -3.17
C LYS A 53 20.43 -13.34 -4.66
N VAL A 54 19.23 -13.78 -5.07
CA VAL A 54 18.79 -13.77 -6.47
C VAL A 54 17.45 -13.06 -6.59
N ALA A 55 17.28 -12.22 -7.61
CA ALA A 55 16.00 -11.59 -7.95
C ALA A 55 15.65 -11.83 -9.41
N LEU A 56 14.47 -12.37 -9.66
CA LEU A 56 14.00 -12.74 -10.99
C LEU A 56 12.79 -11.92 -11.40
N GLY A 57 12.91 -11.11 -12.46
CA GLY A 57 11.80 -10.38 -13.05
C GLY A 57 10.96 -11.26 -13.97
N ILE A 58 9.65 -11.37 -13.69
CA ILE A 58 8.69 -12.06 -14.56
C ILE A 58 7.67 -11.03 -15.08
N ASP A 59 7.50 -10.99 -16.41
CA ASP A 59 6.59 -10.06 -17.08
C ASP A 59 5.53 -10.82 -17.90
N ILE A 60 4.33 -10.21 -18.00
CA ILE A 60 3.19 -10.70 -18.78
C ILE A 60 3.48 -10.84 -20.30
N ARG A 61 4.58 -10.27 -20.78
CA ARG A 61 5.02 -10.40 -22.18
C ARG A 61 5.15 -11.84 -22.63
N SER A 62 5.34 -12.76 -21.71
CA SER A 62 5.31 -14.21 -21.95
C SER A 62 3.88 -14.74 -22.14
N ARG A 63 3.11 -14.13 -23.07
CA ARG A 63 1.66 -14.35 -23.29
C ARG A 63 1.20 -15.81 -23.23
N ASN A 64 2.01 -16.73 -23.76
CA ASN A 64 1.66 -18.15 -23.87
C ASN A 64 2.10 -19.00 -22.66
N HIS A 65 2.83 -18.43 -21.70
CA HIS A 65 3.46 -19.20 -20.61
C HIS A 65 2.96 -18.85 -19.22
N LEU A 66 2.05 -17.87 -19.08
CA LEU A 66 1.47 -17.52 -17.77
C LEU A 66 0.70 -18.68 -17.14
N ASN A 67 -0.02 -19.47 -17.95
CA ASN A 67 -0.71 -20.67 -17.47
C ASN A 67 0.26 -21.75 -16.97
N MET A 68 1.47 -21.79 -17.54
CA MET A 68 2.55 -22.70 -17.11
C MET A 68 3.27 -22.18 -15.86
N LEU A 69 3.17 -20.89 -15.55
CA LEU A 69 3.91 -20.28 -14.44
C LEU A 69 3.45 -20.86 -13.09
N GLU A 70 2.17 -21.10 -12.92
CA GLU A 70 1.63 -21.68 -11.68
C GLU A 70 2.17 -23.10 -11.46
N ASP A 71 2.20 -23.91 -12.52
CA ASP A 71 2.75 -25.27 -12.48
C ASP A 71 4.26 -25.25 -12.21
N VAL A 72 4.99 -24.32 -12.86
CA VAL A 72 6.44 -24.18 -12.66
C VAL A 72 6.76 -23.70 -11.25
N LEU A 73 6.03 -22.74 -10.71
CA LEU A 73 6.20 -22.25 -9.34
C LEU A 73 5.96 -23.38 -8.31
N LYS A 74 4.93 -24.20 -8.56
CA LYS A 74 4.66 -25.38 -7.74
C LYS A 74 5.80 -26.39 -7.81
N SER A 75 6.28 -26.71 -9.03
CA SER A 75 7.39 -27.64 -9.23
C SER A 75 8.66 -27.18 -8.51
N VAL A 76 8.96 -25.88 -8.52
CA VAL A 76 10.11 -25.30 -7.80
C VAL A 76 10.00 -25.55 -6.30
N ARG A 77 8.80 -25.36 -5.71
CA ARG A 77 8.56 -25.67 -4.28
C ARG A 77 8.61 -27.15 -3.98
N ASP A 78 8.03 -27.98 -4.86
CA ASP A 78 8.01 -29.44 -4.69
C ASP A 78 9.43 -30.04 -4.72
N GLU A 79 10.37 -29.39 -5.43
CA GLU A 79 11.81 -29.74 -5.45
C GLU A 79 12.59 -29.15 -4.25
N GLY A 80 11.93 -28.44 -3.34
CA GLY A 80 12.54 -27.91 -2.11
C GLY A 80 13.24 -26.58 -2.29
N TYR A 81 12.99 -25.84 -3.38
CA TYR A 81 13.52 -24.51 -3.62
C TYR A 81 12.55 -23.44 -3.12
N ASP A 82 12.88 -22.79 -1.99
CA ASP A 82 12.07 -21.72 -1.43
C ASP A 82 12.26 -20.41 -2.21
N TYR A 83 11.16 -19.70 -2.44
CA TYR A 83 11.17 -18.38 -3.07
C TYR A 83 10.12 -17.45 -2.44
N GLU A 84 10.38 -16.16 -2.54
CA GLU A 84 9.46 -15.09 -2.13
C GLU A 84 8.94 -14.36 -3.37
N ILE A 85 7.66 -14.00 -3.39
CA ILE A 85 7.05 -13.24 -4.50
C ILE A 85 6.82 -11.80 -4.07
N LEU A 86 7.46 -10.87 -4.76
CA LEU A 86 7.20 -9.44 -4.68
C LEU A 86 6.30 -8.99 -5.83
N PHE A 87 5.06 -8.61 -5.51
CA PHE A 87 4.10 -8.12 -6.49
C PHE A 87 4.07 -6.59 -6.51
N MET A 88 4.36 -6.00 -7.66
CA MET A 88 4.29 -4.56 -7.88
C MET A 88 2.91 -4.20 -8.40
N ASP A 89 2.13 -3.49 -7.61
CA ASP A 89 0.79 -3.01 -7.98
C ASP A 89 0.77 -1.50 -8.27
N CYS A 90 -0.27 -1.06 -8.96
CA CYS A 90 -0.57 0.34 -9.18
C CYS A 90 -2.02 0.51 -9.64
N LYS A 91 -2.69 1.58 -9.22
CA LYS A 91 -4.06 1.91 -9.65
C LYS A 91 -4.13 2.14 -11.17
N ASP A 92 -5.23 1.74 -11.79
CA ASP A 92 -5.40 1.76 -13.25
C ASP A 92 -5.29 3.17 -13.84
N ASP A 93 -5.86 4.18 -13.17
CA ASP A 93 -5.76 5.59 -13.56
C ASP A 93 -4.30 6.08 -13.60
N LYS A 94 -3.49 5.65 -12.63
CA LYS A 94 -2.06 5.98 -12.57
C LYS A 94 -1.25 5.25 -13.63
N LEU A 95 -1.58 3.97 -13.90
CA LEU A 95 -0.96 3.22 -14.99
C LEU A 95 -1.24 3.86 -16.34
N ILE A 96 -2.51 4.21 -16.63
CA ILE A 96 -2.90 4.91 -17.86
C ILE A 96 -2.09 6.21 -18.03
N LYS A 97 -1.95 7.00 -16.95
CA LYS A 97 -1.18 8.23 -16.95
C LYS A 97 0.30 7.97 -17.28
N ARG A 98 0.93 7.00 -16.59
CA ARG A 98 2.33 6.61 -16.82
C ARG A 98 2.60 6.16 -18.27
N TYR A 99 1.68 5.37 -18.86
CA TYR A 99 1.79 4.97 -20.26
C TYR A 99 1.72 6.14 -21.23
N LYS A 100 0.81 7.11 -20.98
CA LYS A 100 0.72 8.33 -21.79
C LYS A 100 1.99 9.19 -21.69
N GLU A 101 2.52 9.37 -20.48
CA GLU A 101 3.74 10.16 -20.24
C GLU A 101 4.98 9.52 -20.89
N THR A 102 5.13 8.21 -20.79
CA THR A 102 6.29 7.48 -21.35
C THR A 102 6.16 7.17 -22.83
N ARG A 103 5.00 7.42 -23.44
CA ARG A 103 4.68 7.08 -24.85
C ARG A 103 4.98 5.62 -25.21
N ARG A 104 4.81 4.71 -24.25
CA ARG A 104 4.99 3.27 -24.45
C ARG A 104 3.64 2.60 -24.71
N ASN A 105 3.66 1.56 -25.53
CA ASN A 105 2.47 0.72 -25.70
C ASN A 105 2.41 -0.32 -24.58
N HIS A 106 1.19 -0.57 -24.09
CA HIS A 106 0.97 -1.66 -23.15
C HIS A 106 1.20 -3.01 -23.85
N PRO A 107 1.88 -3.99 -23.22
CA PRO A 107 2.22 -5.27 -23.86
C PRO A 107 1.00 -6.03 -24.43
N LEU A 108 -0.17 -5.90 -23.80
CA LEU A 108 -1.42 -6.53 -24.25
C LEU A 108 -2.27 -5.62 -25.16
N ALA A 109 -1.95 -4.35 -25.34
CA ALA A 109 -2.81 -3.43 -26.07
C ALA A 109 -2.88 -3.74 -27.59
N ALA A 110 -1.83 -4.31 -28.20
CA ALA A 110 -1.78 -4.74 -29.61
C ALA A 110 -2.55 -3.80 -30.58
N GLY A 111 -2.49 -2.47 -30.38
CA GLY A 111 -3.27 -1.47 -31.12
C GLY A 111 -4.65 -1.14 -30.54
N GLY A 112 -5.08 -1.81 -29.45
CA GLY A 112 -6.33 -1.56 -28.73
C GLY A 112 -6.21 -0.50 -27.64
N ARG A 113 -7.27 -0.38 -26.81
CA ARG A 113 -7.33 0.57 -25.70
C ARG A 113 -6.45 0.11 -24.52
N ILE A 114 -5.64 1.02 -23.98
CA ILE A 114 -4.77 0.77 -22.81
C ILE A 114 -5.61 0.30 -21.60
N GLU A 115 -6.77 0.92 -21.37
CA GLU A 115 -7.67 0.59 -20.26
C GLU A 115 -8.10 -0.88 -20.26
N THR A 116 -8.51 -1.40 -21.42
CA THR A 116 -8.88 -2.81 -21.59
C THR A 116 -7.70 -3.74 -21.36
N ALA A 117 -6.52 -3.35 -21.85
CA ALA A 117 -5.29 -4.12 -21.70
C ALA A 117 -4.85 -4.20 -20.21
N ILE A 118 -4.99 -3.13 -19.44
CA ILE A 118 -4.70 -3.10 -18.00
C ILE A 118 -5.68 -4.02 -17.25
N ALA A 119 -6.97 -3.95 -17.56
CA ALA A 119 -7.98 -4.80 -16.92
C ALA A 119 -7.70 -6.30 -17.20
N GLU A 120 -7.36 -6.64 -18.44
CA GLU A 120 -6.97 -8.00 -18.81
C GLU A 120 -5.70 -8.46 -18.09
N GLU A 121 -4.68 -7.60 -18.00
CA GLU A 121 -3.45 -7.89 -17.27
C GLU A 121 -3.74 -8.17 -15.80
N ARG A 122 -4.53 -7.33 -15.14
CA ARG A 122 -4.91 -7.49 -13.74
C ARG A 122 -5.63 -8.81 -13.48
N GLN A 123 -6.56 -9.20 -14.36
CA GLN A 123 -7.24 -10.48 -14.27
C GLN A 123 -6.26 -11.65 -14.38
N ARG A 124 -5.36 -11.61 -15.36
CA ARG A 124 -4.35 -12.66 -15.60
C ARG A 124 -3.35 -12.80 -14.45
N LEU A 125 -2.98 -11.70 -13.81
CA LEU A 125 -2.01 -11.69 -12.70
C LEU A 125 -2.65 -11.88 -11.32
N SER A 126 -3.96 -12.03 -11.23
CA SER A 126 -4.69 -12.12 -9.95
C SER A 126 -4.24 -13.27 -9.07
N PHE A 127 -3.88 -14.43 -9.67
CA PHE A 127 -3.39 -15.58 -8.92
C PHE A 127 -2.01 -15.30 -8.29
N LEU A 128 -1.09 -14.66 -9.02
CA LEU A 128 0.22 -14.27 -8.51
C LEU A 128 0.10 -13.26 -7.37
N LYS A 129 -0.83 -12.29 -7.50
CA LYS A 129 -1.10 -11.34 -6.42
C LYS A 129 -1.57 -12.03 -5.14
N LYS A 130 -2.42 -13.07 -5.25
CA LYS A 130 -2.91 -13.84 -4.10
C LYS A 130 -1.81 -14.69 -3.42
N GLN A 131 -0.83 -15.14 -4.18
CA GLN A 131 0.27 -15.97 -3.70
C GLN A 131 1.50 -15.15 -3.29
N SER A 132 1.43 -13.82 -3.41
CA SER A 132 2.58 -12.95 -3.14
C SER A 132 2.84 -12.80 -1.65
N ASP A 133 4.13 -12.90 -1.27
CA ASP A 133 4.61 -12.63 0.08
C ASP A 133 4.68 -11.13 0.35
N TYR A 134 4.97 -10.33 -0.70
CA TYR A 134 5.06 -8.87 -0.63
C TYR A 134 4.26 -8.21 -1.74
N ILE A 135 3.46 -7.20 -1.40
CA ILE A 135 2.71 -6.39 -2.36
C ILE A 135 3.05 -4.92 -2.12
N ILE A 136 3.59 -4.24 -3.13
CA ILE A 136 3.88 -2.80 -3.06
C ILE A 136 2.99 -2.05 -4.05
N ASP A 137 2.07 -1.22 -3.54
CA ASP A 137 1.28 -0.28 -4.36
C ASP A 137 2.07 0.99 -4.60
N THR A 138 2.49 1.18 -5.86
CA THR A 138 3.28 2.34 -6.29
C THR A 138 2.44 3.52 -6.78
N SER A 139 1.12 3.51 -6.60
CA SER A 139 0.20 4.54 -7.11
C SER A 139 0.58 5.95 -6.70
N ASN A 140 1.01 6.10 -5.45
CA ASN A 140 1.37 7.39 -4.84
C ASN A 140 2.79 7.41 -4.26
N LEU A 141 3.60 6.35 -4.48
CA LEU A 141 4.96 6.28 -3.97
C LEU A 141 5.93 7.08 -4.86
N LEU A 142 6.79 7.85 -4.24
CA LEU A 142 7.98 8.41 -4.89
C LEU A 142 9.07 7.34 -4.99
N ILE A 143 9.97 7.49 -5.94
CA ILE A 143 11.10 6.55 -6.14
C ILE A 143 11.94 6.38 -4.87
N ARG A 144 12.17 7.50 -4.13
CA ARG A 144 12.91 7.47 -2.86
C ARG A 144 12.22 6.64 -1.77
N ASP A 145 10.88 6.67 -1.75
CA ASP A 145 10.09 5.96 -0.75
C ASP A 145 10.01 4.48 -1.13
N LEU A 146 9.86 4.16 -2.40
CA LEU A 146 9.99 2.79 -2.92
C LEU A 146 11.36 2.19 -2.56
N LYS A 147 12.45 2.97 -2.69
CA LYS A 147 13.79 2.49 -2.31
C LYS A 147 13.88 2.15 -0.83
N LYS A 148 13.26 2.94 0.06
CA LYS A 148 13.21 2.63 1.50
C LYS A 148 12.45 1.36 1.78
N GLU A 149 11.30 1.13 1.12
CA GLU A 149 10.52 -0.10 1.26
C GLU A 149 11.34 -1.33 0.84
N ILE A 150 12.01 -1.28 -0.30
CA ILE A 150 12.88 -2.37 -0.77
C ILE A 150 14.04 -2.62 0.19
N GLN A 151 14.68 -1.57 0.73
CA GLN A 151 15.73 -1.72 1.72
C GLN A 151 15.22 -2.36 3.01
N HIS A 152 14.06 -1.94 3.47
CA HIS A 152 13.44 -2.46 4.69
C HIS A 152 13.13 -3.96 4.57
N ILE A 153 12.55 -4.40 3.43
CA ILE A 153 12.14 -5.78 3.19
C ILE A 153 13.35 -6.71 2.94
N PHE A 154 14.27 -6.28 2.07
CA PHE A 154 15.26 -7.18 1.47
C PHE A 154 16.68 -6.98 1.97
N VAL A 155 16.96 -5.91 2.72
CA VAL A 155 18.29 -5.60 3.25
C VAL A 155 18.34 -5.65 4.76
N GLU A 156 17.34 -5.04 5.43
CA GLU A 156 17.30 -4.93 6.90
C GLU A 156 16.66 -6.14 7.59
N ASP A 157 16.06 -7.05 6.81
CA ASP A 157 15.40 -8.30 7.27
C ASP A 157 14.39 -8.05 8.40
N LYS A 158 13.67 -6.92 8.35
CA LYS A 158 12.64 -6.57 9.32
C LYS A 158 11.30 -7.17 8.91
N ASP A 159 10.48 -7.52 9.90
CA ASP A 159 9.12 -8.00 9.68
C ASP A 159 8.33 -7.02 8.81
N TYR A 160 7.95 -7.45 7.63
CA TYR A 160 7.19 -6.66 6.67
C TYR A 160 5.72 -7.07 6.68
N SER A 161 4.85 -6.11 6.92
CA SER A 161 3.41 -6.35 6.79
C SER A 161 2.93 -5.96 5.39
N ASN A 162 2.36 -6.91 4.67
CA ASN A 162 1.72 -6.69 3.36
C ASN A 162 0.43 -5.87 3.43
N PHE A 163 0.02 -5.45 4.63
CA PHE A 163 -1.24 -4.77 4.85
C PHE A 163 -1.02 -3.35 5.37
N TYR A 164 -1.43 -2.36 4.57
CA TYR A 164 -1.30 -0.95 4.88
C TYR A 164 -2.62 -0.40 5.43
N ILE A 165 -2.56 0.26 6.57
CA ILE A 165 -3.71 0.92 7.19
C ILE A 165 -3.49 2.43 7.18
N THR A 166 -4.39 3.17 6.55
CA THR A 166 -4.42 4.62 6.61
C THR A 166 -5.57 5.07 7.50
N LEU A 167 -5.25 5.69 8.62
CA LEU A 167 -6.22 6.37 9.48
C LEU A 167 -6.34 7.81 9.02
N LEU A 168 -7.47 8.17 8.40
CA LEU A 168 -7.63 9.46 7.70
C LEU A 168 -8.65 10.35 8.41
N SER A 169 -8.22 11.49 8.94
CA SER A 169 -9.18 12.49 9.42
C SER A 169 -9.68 13.38 8.28
N PHE A 170 -10.99 13.69 8.27
CA PHE A 170 -11.59 14.54 7.26
C PHE A 170 -12.74 15.41 7.79
N GLY A 171 -13.13 16.42 7.01
CA GLY A 171 -14.31 17.25 7.26
C GLY A 171 -15.45 16.90 6.31
N PHE A 172 -16.65 16.60 6.85
CA PHE A 172 -17.84 16.32 6.04
C PHE A 172 -18.20 17.45 5.09
N LYS A 173 -17.91 18.71 5.48
CA LYS A 173 -18.14 19.86 4.59
C LYS A 173 -17.32 19.84 3.30
N TYR A 174 -16.26 19.04 3.24
CA TYR A 174 -15.42 18.86 2.06
C TYR A 174 -15.64 17.53 1.33
N GLY A 175 -16.68 16.79 1.71
CA GLY A 175 -17.03 15.50 1.15
C GLY A 175 -16.25 14.34 1.79
N ILE A 176 -16.84 13.15 1.70
CA ILE A 176 -16.22 11.89 2.14
C ILE A 176 -15.07 11.57 1.19
N PRO A 177 -13.91 11.08 1.70
CA PRO A 177 -12.82 10.61 0.85
C PRO A 177 -13.30 9.48 -0.07
N ALA A 178 -13.00 9.58 -1.37
CA ALA A 178 -13.48 8.62 -2.36
C ALA A 178 -12.84 7.23 -2.25
N ASP A 179 -11.70 7.15 -1.58
CA ASP A 179 -10.93 5.92 -1.35
C ASP A 179 -11.12 5.35 0.06
N ALA A 180 -12.06 5.89 0.86
CA ALA A 180 -12.36 5.38 2.19
C ALA A 180 -13.09 4.04 2.11
N ASP A 181 -12.58 3.03 2.82
CA ASP A 181 -13.24 1.74 2.98
C ASP A 181 -14.24 1.74 4.13
N LEU A 182 -13.88 2.40 5.23
CA LEU A 182 -14.71 2.57 6.42
C LEU A 182 -14.81 4.05 6.75
N VAL A 183 -16.01 4.51 7.10
CA VAL A 183 -16.27 5.93 7.44
C VAL A 183 -16.98 6.02 8.77
N PHE A 184 -16.42 6.79 9.70
CA PHE A 184 -16.95 7.01 11.05
C PHE A 184 -17.20 8.49 11.28
N ASP A 185 -18.37 8.80 11.84
CA ASP A 185 -18.78 10.15 12.19
C ASP A 185 -18.57 10.39 13.68
N VAL A 186 -17.72 11.38 14.04
CA VAL A 186 -17.45 11.75 15.42
C VAL A 186 -18.04 13.12 15.82
N ARG A 187 -19.09 13.58 15.10
CA ARG A 187 -19.74 14.86 15.39
C ARG A 187 -20.54 14.88 16.69
N PHE A 188 -20.85 13.72 17.24
CA PHE A 188 -21.49 13.58 18.56
C PHE A 188 -20.59 13.98 19.73
N LEU A 189 -19.26 14.01 19.55
CA LEU A 189 -18.30 14.40 20.56
C LEU A 189 -18.34 15.93 20.84
N PRO A 190 -17.93 16.38 22.05
CA PRO A 190 -17.82 17.79 22.38
C PRO A 190 -17.06 18.59 21.32
N ASN A 191 -17.58 19.75 20.97
CA ASN A 191 -17.02 20.55 19.87
C ASN A 191 -16.10 21.67 20.38
N PRO A 192 -14.77 21.57 20.22
CA PRO A 192 -13.82 22.60 20.65
C PRO A 192 -14.03 23.98 20.00
N TYR A 193 -14.73 24.03 18.86
CA TYR A 193 -15.03 25.29 18.15
C TYR A 193 -15.81 26.32 19.02
N TYR A 194 -16.59 25.85 19.99
CA TYR A 194 -17.37 26.71 20.88
C TYR A 194 -16.58 27.21 22.10
N VAL A 195 -15.31 26.83 22.23
CA VAL A 195 -14.39 27.29 23.28
C VAL A 195 -13.39 28.25 22.64
N ASP A 196 -13.41 29.52 23.01
CA ASP A 196 -12.65 30.59 22.36
C ASP A 196 -11.14 30.29 22.30
N GLU A 197 -10.58 29.72 23.38
CA GLU A 197 -9.17 29.37 23.47
C GLU A 197 -8.77 28.17 22.57
N LEU A 198 -9.74 27.32 22.20
CA LEU A 198 -9.49 26.10 21.41
C LEU A 198 -9.85 26.26 19.92
N LYS A 199 -10.69 27.23 19.61
CA LYS A 199 -11.27 27.43 18.27
C LYS A 199 -10.23 27.51 17.16
N HIS A 200 -9.08 28.12 17.43
CA HIS A 200 -8.03 28.32 16.43
C HIS A 200 -6.98 27.21 16.41
N GLN A 201 -6.96 26.36 17.42
CA GLN A 201 -6.09 25.20 17.54
C GLN A 201 -6.62 24.03 16.70
N THR A 202 -5.91 22.90 16.68
CA THR A 202 -6.24 21.68 15.95
C THR A 202 -6.29 20.47 16.91
N GLY A 203 -6.77 19.35 16.48
CA GLY A 203 -6.71 18.09 17.25
C GLY A 203 -5.29 17.56 17.49
N ASN A 204 -4.27 18.15 16.86
CA ASN A 204 -2.86 17.89 17.15
C ASN A 204 -2.38 18.62 18.42
N ASP A 205 -3.09 19.67 18.82
CA ASP A 205 -2.72 20.49 19.97
C ASP A 205 -3.26 19.84 21.25
N LYS A 206 -2.40 19.70 22.25
CA LYS A 206 -2.75 19.04 23.53
C LYS A 206 -4.03 19.58 24.19
N PRO A 207 -4.29 20.89 24.29
CA PRO A 207 -5.51 21.41 24.90
C PRO A 207 -6.79 20.93 24.20
N VAL A 208 -6.77 20.85 22.86
CA VAL A 208 -7.91 20.33 22.07
C VAL A 208 -8.07 18.84 22.25
N TYR A 209 -6.96 18.11 22.23
CA TYR A 209 -6.95 16.68 22.48
C TYR A 209 -7.57 16.35 23.87
N ASP A 210 -7.07 17.00 24.91
CA ASP A 210 -7.53 16.79 26.28
C ASP A 210 -9.03 17.12 26.44
N TYR A 211 -9.49 18.21 25.78
CA TYR A 211 -10.90 18.62 25.79
C TYR A 211 -11.81 17.55 25.17
N VAL A 212 -11.47 17.02 24.03
CA VAL A 212 -12.27 16.00 23.32
C VAL A 212 -12.21 14.67 24.08
N MET A 213 -11.04 14.25 24.52
CA MET A 213 -10.83 12.96 25.19
C MET A 213 -11.33 12.93 26.64
N LYS A 214 -11.66 14.10 27.23
CA LYS A 214 -12.33 14.18 28.54
C LYS A 214 -13.76 13.60 28.51
N SER A 215 -14.39 13.53 27.33
CA SER A 215 -15.70 12.91 27.17
C SER A 215 -15.60 11.40 27.35
N GLU A 216 -16.47 10.83 28.17
CA GLU A 216 -16.60 9.39 28.34
C GLU A 216 -16.92 8.69 27.00
N ASP A 217 -17.80 9.30 26.19
CA ASP A 217 -18.16 8.80 24.86
C ASP A 217 -16.95 8.67 23.91
N ALA A 218 -15.95 9.57 24.04
CA ALA A 218 -14.74 9.49 23.23
C ALA A 218 -13.93 8.23 23.56
N GLY A 219 -13.80 7.90 24.84
CA GLY A 219 -13.12 6.69 25.31
C GLY A 219 -13.84 5.41 24.90
N ILE A 220 -15.18 5.37 25.06
CA ILE A 220 -16.02 4.24 24.66
C ILE A 220 -15.94 4.01 23.15
N PHE A 221 -16.13 5.06 22.36
CA PHE A 221 -16.07 5.00 20.91
C PHE A 221 -14.71 4.51 20.41
N LEU A 222 -13.62 5.08 20.94
CA LEU A 222 -12.26 4.71 20.57
C LEU A 222 -11.99 3.22 20.86
N LYS A 223 -12.46 2.70 21.99
CA LYS A 223 -12.32 1.29 22.34
C LYS A 223 -13.09 0.40 21.36
N GLN A 224 -14.37 0.70 21.11
CA GLN A 224 -15.21 -0.09 20.19
C GLN A 224 -14.65 -0.07 18.76
N LEU A 225 -14.17 1.08 18.30
CA LEU A 225 -13.56 1.21 16.97
C LEU A 225 -12.28 0.38 16.87
N TYR A 226 -11.41 0.43 17.88
CA TYR A 226 -10.20 -0.39 17.93
C TYR A 226 -10.54 -1.88 17.91
N ASP A 227 -11.44 -2.34 18.78
CA ASP A 227 -11.84 -3.76 18.88
C ASP A 227 -12.43 -4.26 17.54
N MET A 228 -13.24 -3.43 16.87
CA MET A 228 -13.80 -3.74 15.56
C MET A 228 -12.71 -3.84 14.48
N LEU A 229 -11.75 -2.92 14.45
CA LEU A 229 -10.66 -2.97 13.47
C LEU A 229 -9.76 -4.18 13.68
N VAL A 230 -9.39 -4.51 14.91
CA VAL A 230 -8.63 -5.73 15.24
C VAL A 230 -9.37 -6.98 14.77
N PHE A 231 -10.70 -7.00 14.87
CA PHE A 231 -11.53 -8.10 14.37
C PHE A 231 -11.57 -8.15 12.83
N LEU A 232 -11.69 -7.00 12.15
CA LEU A 232 -11.90 -6.94 10.69
C LEU A 232 -10.61 -7.12 9.88
N ILE A 233 -9.48 -6.58 10.34
CA ILE A 233 -8.21 -6.58 9.61
C ILE A 233 -7.80 -7.98 9.14
N PRO A 234 -7.74 -9.03 9.99
CA PRO A 234 -7.35 -10.37 9.53
C PRO A 234 -8.30 -10.93 8.46
N ARG A 235 -9.57 -10.53 8.49
CA ARG A 235 -10.59 -10.98 7.51
C ARG A 235 -10.44 -10.30 6.17
N TYR A 236 -10.09 -9.02 6.17
CA TYR A 236 -9.76 -8.28 4.95
C TYR A 236 -8.49 -8.81 4.28
N ILE A 237 -7.48 -9.16 5.09
CA ILE A 237 -6.26 -9.81 4.59
C ILE A 237 -6.60 -11.17 3.95
N ALA A 238 -7.40 -11.99 4.62
CA ALA A 238 -7.81 -13.30 4.11
C ALA A 238 -8.63 -13.22 2.81
N GLU A 239 -9.38 -12.12 2.60
CA GLU A 239 -10.10 -11.84 1.35
C GLU A 239 -9.17 -11.35 0.22
N GLY A 240 -7.91 -11.03 0.52
CA GLY A 240 -6.92 -10.56 -0.46
C GLY A 240 -6.80 -9.04 -0.55
N LYS A 241 -7.33 -8.30 0.44
CA LYS A 241 -7.13 -6.86 0.55
C LYS A 241 -5.71 -6.59 1.04
N ASN A 242 -5.04 -5.61 0.46
CA ASN A 242 -3.68 -5.20 0.85
C ASN A 242 -3.62 -3.77 1.43
N GLN A 243 -4.77 -3.09 1.47
CA GLN A 243 -4.89 -1.72 1.97
C GLN A 243 -6.24 -1.52 2.64
N LEU A 244 -6.26 -0.75 3.73
CA LEU A 244 -7.48 -0.33 4.42
C LEU A 244 -7.41 1.17 4.72
N VAL A 245 -8.38 1.93 4.24
CA VAL A 245 -8.54 3.36 4.55
C VAL A 245 -9.70 3.55 5.52
N VAL A 246 -9.39 3.90 6.76
CA VAL A 246 -10.36 4.19 7.82
C VAL A 246 -10.50 5.71 7.95
N ALA A 247 -11.61 6.26 7.48
CA ALA A 247 -11.88 7.68 7.49
C ALA A 247 -12.72 8.10 8.71
N ILE A 248 -12.22 9.05 9.49
CA ILE A 248 -12.86 9.59 10.68
C ILE A 248 -13.26 11.04 10.40
N GLY A 249 -14.55 11.35 10.42
CA GLY A 249 -15.10 12.62 9.99
C GLY A 249 -15.70 13.46 11.12
N CYS A 250 -15.38 14.77 11.14
CA CYS A 250 -16.15 15.77 11.86
C CYS A 250 -16.61 16.87 10.91
N THR A 251 -17.24 17.97 11.39
CA THR A 251 -17.78 19.01 10.50
C THR A 251 -16.70 19.63 9.63
N GLY A 252 -15.60 20.12 10.21
CA GLY A 252 -14.53 20.83 9.49
C GLY A 252 -13.24 20.03 9.27
N GLY A 253 -13.09 18.85 9.89
CA GLY A 253 -11.86 18.06 9.76
C GLY A 253 -10.66 18.57 10.57
N LYS A 254 -10.89 19.49 11.55
CA LYS A 254 -9.82 20.20 12.24
C LYS A 254 -9.58 19.76 13.68
N HIS A 255 -10.62 19.46 14.44
CA HIS A 255 -10.56 19.20 15.89
C HIS A 255 -10.84 17.73 16.22
N ARG A 256 -12.13 17.34 16.37
CA ARG A 256 -12.58 16.03 16.86
C ARG A 256 -12.06 14.86 16.03
N SER A 257 -12.16 14.95 14.69
CA SER A 257 -11.66 13.89 13.79
C SER A 257 -10.16 13.71 13.89
N VAL A 258 -9.38 14.80 13.94
CA VAL A 258 -7.92 14.76 14.14
C VAL A 258 -7.57 14.12 15.46
N THR A 259 -8.22 14.55 16.56
CA THR A 259 -8.01 13.98 17.91
C THR A 259 -8.26 12.47 17.94
N ILE A 260 -9.40 12.00 17.41
CA ILE A 260 -9.73 10.57 17.44
C ILE A 260 -8.81 9.77 16.51
N THR A 261 -8.42 10.32 15.35
CA THR A 261 -7.47 9.68 14.45
C THR A 261 -6.12 9.48 15.12
N ASN A 262 -5.60 10.50 15.81
CA ASN A 262 -4.35 10.41 16.56
C ASN A 262 -4.45 9.40 17.72
N ALA A 263 -5.54 9.45 18.49
CA ALA A 263 -5.75 8.52 19.59
C ALA A 263 -5.86 7.06 19.13
N LEU A 264 -6.49 6.84 17.98
CA LEU A 264 -6.58 5.52 17.37
C LEU A 264 -5.21 5.04 16.85
N TYR A 265 -4.46 5.93 16.22
CA TYR A 265 -3.09 5.64 15.76
C TYR A 265 -2.19 5.19 16.93
N GLU A 266 -2.20 5.93 18.03
CA GLU A 266 -1.41 5.58 19.21
C GLU A 266 -1.78 4.20 19.79
N LYS A 267 -3.04 3.77 19.68
CA LYS A 267 -3.47 2.43 20.10
C LYS A 267 -3.08 1.31 19.12
N MET A 268 -2.94 1.64 17.85
CA MET A 268 -2.73 0.65 16.79
C MET A 268 -1.29 0.56 16.30
N LYS A 269 -0.43 1.56 16.55
CA LYS A 269 0.93 1.65 15.99
C LYS A 269 1.86 0.48 16.31
N ASP A 270 1.57 -0.25 17.39
CA ASP A 270 2.37 -1.41 17.83
C ASP A 270 1.81 -2.75 17.28
N LEU A 271 0.76 -2.71 16.45
CA LEU A 271 0.29 -3.88 15.71
C LEU A 271 1.26 -4.22 14.57
N GLU A 272 1.29 -5.48 14.15
CA GLU A 272 2.16 -6.02 13.09
C GLU A 272 1.84 -5.49 11.67
N TYR A 273 1.18 -4.33 11.56
CA TYR A 273 0.75 -3.76 10.29
C TYR A 273 1.43 -2.41 10.04
N SER A 274 1.57 -2.07 8.75
CA SER A 274 2.05 -0.74 8.36
C SER A 274 0.94 0.29 8.52
N ILE A 275 0.96 1.07 9.62
CA ILE A 275 -0.10 2.01 9.97
C ILE A 275 0.39 3.45 9.87
N LYS A 276 -0.41 4.32 9.24
CA LYS A 276 -0.15 5.76 9.18
C LYS A 276 -1.41 6.57 9.51
N ALA A 277 -1.20 7.74 10.11
CA ALA A 277 -2.25 8.74 10.28
C ALA A 277 -2.08 9.89 9.29
N GLU A 278 -3.17 10.31 8.66
CA GLU A 278 -3.22 11.44 7.74
C GLU A 278 -4.38 12.38 8.07
N HIS A 279 -4.17 13.69 7.86
CA HIS A 279 -5.18 14.71 8.14
C HIS A 279 -5.47 15.52 6.89
N ARG A 280 -6.51 15.14 6.13
CA ARG A 280 -6.81 15.71 4.81
C ARG A 280 -7.16 17.20 4.85
N ASP A 281 -7.90 17.63 5.87
CA ASP A 281 -8.54 18.95 5.87
C ASP A 281 -8.09 19.85 7.05
N VAL A 282 -7.08 19.47 7.81
CA VAL A 282 -6.64 20.19 9.03
C VAL A 282 -6.24 21.65 8.74
N ASP A 283 -5.62 21.93 7.58
CA ASP A 283 -5.11 23.26 7.20
C ASP A 283 -6.05 24.05 6.27
N ARG A 284 -7.16 23.45 5.81
CA ARG A 284 -8.03 24.06 4.79
C ARG A 284 -8.74 25.34 5.26
N ASP A 285 -9.08 25.45 6.53
CA ASP A 285 -9.75 26.66 7.07
C ASP A 285 -8.83 27.90 7.14
N GLY A 286 -7.49 27.70 7.10
CA GLY A 286 -6.51 28.80 7.07
C GLY A 286 -6.38 29.47 5.68
N GLN A 287 -6.65 28.73 4.62
CA GLN A 287 -6.46 29.22 3.25
C GLN A 287 -7.63 30.10 2.73
N HIS A 288 -8.85 29.93 3.28
CA HIS A 288 -10.00 30.74 2.87
C HIS A 288 -10.01 32.20 3.40
N LYS A 289 -9.19 32.51 4.40
CA LYS A 289 -9.08 33.89 4.91
C LYS A 289 -8.10 34.76 4.11
N SER A 290 -7.18 34.19 3.36
CA SER A 290 -6.21 34.92 2.54
C SER A 290 -6.72 35.29 1.13
N SER A 291 -7.84 34.70 0.69
CA SER A 291 -8.42 34.98 -0.64
C SER A 291 -9.60 35.97 -0.62
N GLN A 292 -10.02 36.46 0.55
CA GLN A 292 -11.08 37.50 0.67
C GLN A 292 -10.55 38.91 0.99
N VAL A 293 -9.22 39.10 1.00
CA VAL A 293 -8.59 40.42 1.13
C VAL A 293 -7.77 40.67 -0.14
N ARG A 294 -8.47 40.92 -1.25
CA ARG A 294 -7.97 41.65 -2.42
C ARG A 294 -9.13 42.27 -3.14
#